data_1711a335dda80073ad206a10f3f8b7e5
#
_entry.id   1711a335dda80073ad206a10f3f8b7e5
#
_cell.length_a   1.000
_cell.length_b   1.000
_cell.length_c   1.000
_cell.angle_alpha   90.00
_cell.angle_beta   90.00
_cell.angle_gamma   90.00
#
_symmetry.space_group_name_H-M   'P 1'
#
loop_
_entity.id
_entity.type
_entity.pdbx_description
1 polymer ?
#
loop_
_entity_poly.entity_id
_entity_poly.type
_entity_poly.pdbx_seq_one_letter_code
_entity_poly.pdbx_strand_id
1 'polypeptide(L)'
;GERTDVREPGSSGRGGRRRGSLAMLAVLPVPLRLVIVTQFAFNVGFYLVVPFIAAHLAKDLLLAEWIIGLLLGLRTFSQQGMFFLGGALADRFGIKNTILVGCAIRICGFLTLAVADEVFGVMVGVILIGFAAALFSPAVESAIVAWAGDVEAGDATVSREEVIGLEMMASQLGSVVGPVLGGVLLVIPFRLTCLLAAGVFAVIMFAQVVWLPRRSRIGQATKVRESVGHALTNRR
;
A
#
# COMPACT_ATOMS: atom_id res chain seq x y z
N GLY A 1 -36.45 -53.15 0.16
CA GLY A 1 -35.17 -52.62 -0.24
C GLY A 1 -35.36 -51.32 -1.02
N GLU A 2 -35.49 -50.19 -0.31
CA GLU A 2 -35.74 -48.88 -0.87
C GLU A 2 -34.37 -48.14 -0.95
N ARG A 3 -33.88 -47.99 -2.18
CA ARG A 3 -32.66 -47.19 -2.44
C ARG A 3 -33.09 -45.74 -2.52
N THR A 4 -32.77 -44.96 -1.49
CA THR A 4 -32.82 -43.52 -1.49
C THR A 4 -31.68 -42.99 -2.35
N ASP A 5 -32.03 -42.50 -3.53
CA ASP A 5 -31.15 -41.80 -4.47
C ASP A 5 -30.84 -40.40 -3.92
N VAL A 6 -29.69 -40.25 -3.26
CA VAL A 6 -29.19 -38.96 -2.81
C VAL A 6 -28.58 -38.27 -4.01
N ARG A 7 -29.36 -37.39 -4.67
CA ARG A 7 -28.84 -36.44 -5.67
C ARG A 7 -27.94 -35.44 -4.99
N GLU A 8 -26.63 -35.56 -5.21
CA GLU A 8 -25.68 -34.50 -4.92
C GLU A 8 -26.06 -33.24 -5.74
N PRO A 9 -26.09 -32.03 -5.12
CA PRO A 9 -26.27 -30.79 -5.84
C PRO A 9 -25.02 -30.57 -6.69
N GLY A 10 -25.19 -30.68 -8.01
CA GLY A 10 -24.14 -30.44 -8.98
C GLY A 10 -23.40 -29.11 -8.72
N SER A 11 -22.11 -29.23 -8.48
CA SER A 11 -21.16 -28.11 -8.52
C SER A 11 -21.17 -27.55 -9.94
N SER A 12 -21.98 -26.52 -10.18
CA SER A 12 -21.88 -25.71 -11.39
C SER A 12 -20.55 -24.94 -11.31
N GLY A 13 -19.49 -25.58 -11.76
CA GLY A 13 -18.21 -24.96 -12.02
C GLY A 13 -18.44 -23.82 -13.02
N ARG A 14 -18.56 -22.58 -12.54
CA ARG A 14 -18.36 -21.39 -13.35
C ARG A 14 -16.91 -21.38 -13.79
N GLY A 15 -16.61 -22.10 -14.86
CA GLY A 15 -15.36 -22.00 -15.62
C GLY A 15 -15.24 -20.62 -16.27
N GLY A 16 -15.23 -19.57 -15.47
CA GLY A 16 -14.84 -18.25 -15.91
C GLY A 16 -13.38 -18.33 -16.34
N ARG A 17 -13.13 -18.11 -17.62
CA ARG A 17 -11.79 -17.97 -18.21
C ARG A 17 -11.04 -16.94 -17.35
N ARG A 18 -10.10 -17.38 -16.49
CA ARG A 18 -9.26 -16.49 -15.67
C ARG A 18 -8.53 -15.55 -16.61
N ARG A 19 -8.99 -14.32 -16.67
CA ARG A 19 -8.28 -13.25 -17.41
C ARG A 19 -6.91 -13.11 -16.77
N GLY A 20 -5.84 -13.05 -17.58
CA GLY A 20 -4.50 -12.84 -17.06
C GLY A 20 -4.47 -11.53 -16.24
N SER A 21 -3.66 -11.48 -15.19
CA SER A 21 -3.59 -10.34 -14.25
C SER A 21 -3.39 -8.99 -14.95
N LEU A 22 -2.61 -8.94 -16.04
CA LEU A 22 -2.41 -7.72 -16.84
C LEU A 22 -3.67 -7.32 -17.64
N ALA A 23 -4.39 -8.30 -18.19
CA ALA A 23 -5.63 -8.05 -18.91
C ALA A 23 -6.73 -7.54 -17.94
N MET A 24 -6.73 -8.05 -16.72
CA MET A 24 -7.62 -7.58 -15.67
C MET A 24 -7.30 -6.14 -15.26
N LEU A 25 -6.01 -5.80 -15.06
CA LEU A 25 -5.59 -4.43 -14.75
C LEU A 25 -6.09 -3.43 -15.81
N ALA A 26 -6.09 -3.81 -17.10
CA ALA A 26 -6.52 -2.95 -18.20
C ALA A 26 -8.04 -2.66 -18.18
N VAL A 27 -8.84 -3.55 -17.63
CA VAL A 27 -10.32 -3.42 -17.55
C VAL A 27 -10.77 -2.58 -16.34
N LEU A 28 -9.93 -2.53 -15.28
CA LEU A 28 -10.27 -1.80 -14.05
C LEU A 28 -10.41 -0.29 -14.28
N PRO A 29 -11.29 0.39 -13.52
CA PRO A 29 -11.40 1.86 -13.52
C PRO A 29 -10.05 2.52 -13.18
N VAL A 30 -9.81 3.69 -13.80
CA VAL A 30 -8.54 4.43 -13.65
C VAL A 30 -8.13 4.64 -12.18
N PRO A 31 -9.04 5.04 -11.24
CA PRO A 31 -8.65 5.23 -9.84
C PRO A 31 -8.13 3.95 -9.18
N LEU A 32 -8.78 2.82 -9.43
CA LEU A 32 -8.40 1.53 -8.84
C LEU A 32 -7.08 1.01 -9.43
N ARG A 33 -6.93 1.13 -10.76
CA ARG A 33 -5.67 0.84 -11.45
C ARG A 33 -4.51 1.66 -10.90
N LEU A 34 -4.73 2.97 -10.73
CA LEU A 34 -3.72 3.88 -10.20
C LEU A 34 -3.28 3.47 -8.79
N VAL A 35 -4.21 3.12 -7.90
CA VAL A 35 -3.89 2.71 -6.53
C VAL A 35 -3.11 1.41 -6.51
N ILE A 36 -3.45 0.41 -7.36
CA ILE A 36 -2.71 -0.86 -7.46
C ILE A 36 -1.28 -0.63 -7.98
N VAL A 37 -1.13 0.20 -9.04
CA VAL A 37 0.20 0.56 -9.57
C VAL A 37 1.01 1.33 -8.54
N THR A 38 0.37 2.21 -7.79
CA THR A 38 1.02 2.96 -6.70
C THR A 38 1.49 2.02 -5.59
N GLN A 39 0.69 1.04 -5.23
CA GLN A 39 1.08 0.04 -4.23
C GLN A 39 2.30 -0.77 -4.68
N PHE A 40 2.33 -1.19 -5.94
CA PHE A 40 3.51 -1.82 -6.53
C PHE A 40 4.74 -0.92 -6.41
N ALA A 41 4.65 0.33 -6.92
CA ALA A 41 5.75 1.29 -6.90
C ALA A 41 6.17 1.65 -5.46
N PHE A 42 5.22 1.72 -4.54
CA PHE A 42 5.48 1.95 -3.12
C PHE A 42 6.34 0.82 -2.52
N ASN A 43 6.00 -0.43 -2.80
CA ASN A 43 6.78 -1.58 -2.35
C ASN A 43 8.15 -1.64 -3.02
N VAL A 44 8.24 -1.39 -4.33
CA VAL A 44 9.53 -1.30 -5.04
C VAL A 44 10.43 -0.25 -4.36
N GLY A 45 9.95 0.98 -4.18
CA GLY A 45 10.73 2.06 -3.57
C GLY A 45 11.11 1.78 -2.11
N PHE A 46 10.24 1.09 -1.38
CA PHE A 46 10.49 0.70 -0.01
C PHE A 46 11.61 -0.35 0.09
N TYR A 47 11.46 -1.45 -0.62
CA TYR A 47 12.41 -2.56 -0.56
C TYR A 47 13.72 -2.27 -1.33
N LEU A 48 13.69 -1.33 -2.24
CA LEU A 48 14.89 -0.84 -2.93
C LEU A 48 15.85 -0.13 -1.96
N VAL A 49 15.33 0.75 -1.10
CA VAL A 49 16.17 1.63 -0.26
C VAL A 49 16.57 0.98 1.05
N VAL A 50 15.76 0.06 1.61
CA VAL A 50 16.02 -0.54 2.94
C VAL A 50 17.38 -1.26 3.01
N PRO A 51 17.76 -2.15 2.08
CA PRO A 51 19.08 -2.77 2.08
C PRO A 51 20.22 -1.75 1.96
N PHE A 52 19.99 -0.65 1.22
CA PHE A 52 20.96 0.42 1.06
C PHE A 52 21.18 1.22 2.33
N ILE A 53 20.13 1.49 3.10
CA ILE A 53 20.28 2.18 4.39
C ILE A 53 21.26 1.41 5.27
N ALA A 54 21.08 0.09 5.39
CA ALA A 54 22.00 -0.72 6.19
C ALA A 54 23.44 -0.67 5.67
N ALA A 55 23.62 -0.79 4.34
CA ALA A 55 24.95 -0.75 3.72
C ALA A 55 25.61 0.63 3.87
N HIS A 56 24.86 1.71 3.69
CA HIS A 56 25.32 3.09 3.87
C HIS A 56 25.75 3.36 5.32
N LEU A 57 24.93 2.94 6.29
CA LEU A 57 25.26 3.07 7.71
C LEU A 57 26.53 2.31 8.11
N ALA A 58 26.72 1.12 7.54
CA ALA A 58 27.87 0.28 7.84
C ALA A 58 29.16 0.77 7.15
N LYS A 59 29.08 1.14 5.87
CA LYS A 59 30.25 1.41 5.04
C LYS A 59 30.64 2.88 5.00
N ASP A 60 29.68 3.79 4.91
CA ASP A 60 29.94 5.21 4.73
C ASP A 60 29.99 5.95 6.07
N LEU A 61 29.11 5.61 7.00
CA LEU A 61 29.07 6.19 8.35
C LEU A 61 29.83 5.36 9.40
N LEU A 62 30.32 4.19 9.04
CA LEU A 62 31.11 3.28 9.90
C LEU A 62 30.44 2.99 11.27
N LEU A 63 29.13 2.88 11.29
CA LEU A 63 28.37 2.69 12.52
C LEU A 63 28.47 1.24 12.99
N ALA A 64 28.45 1.07 14.31
CA ALA A 64 28.37 -0.26 14.92
C ALA A 64 27.06 -0.97 14.53
N GLU A 65 27.11 -2.28 14.34
CA GLU A 65 25.98 -3.10 13.89
C GLU A 65 24.73 -2.95 14.77
N TRP A 66 24.90 -2.80 16.08
CA TRP A 66 23.78 -2.59 16.99
C TRP A 66 23.06 -1.25 16.78
N ILE A 67 23.77 -0.18 16.37
CA ILE A 67 23.16 1.13 16.03
C ILE A 67 22.35 0.98 14.74
N ILE A 68 22.89 0.26 13.76
CA ILE A 68 22.17 -0.04 12.50
C ILE A 68 20.90 -0.82 12.80
N GLY A 69 20.98 -1.85 13.64
CA GLY A 69 19.81 -2.61 14.07
C GLY A 69 18.78 -1.75 14.80
N LEU A 70 19.22 -0.83 15.66
CA LEU A 70 18.35 0.11 16.36
C LEU A 70 17.62 1.05 15.39
N LEU A 71 18.32 1.62 14.41
CA LEU A 71 17.73 2.52 13.41
C LEU A 71 16.70 1.81 12.52
N LEU A 72 17.00 0.59 12.06
CA LEU A 72 16.06 -0.22 11.30
C LEU A 72 14.87 -0.68 12.16
N GLY A 73 15.10 -0.98 13.42
CA GLY A 73 14.06 -1.26 14.41
C GLY A 73 13.15 -0.07 14.65
N LEU A 74 13.73 1.13 14.81
CA LEU A 74 12.99 2.38 14.97
C LEU A 74 12.10 2.70 13.77
N ARG A 75 12.61 2.45 12.55
CA ARG A 75 11.83 2.57 11.32
C ARG A 75 10.62 1.63 11.35
N THR A 76 10.84 0.36 11.68
CA THR A 76 9.77 -0.64 11.74
C THR A 76 8.77 -0.31 12.85
N PHE A 77 9.23 0.14 13.99
CA PHE A 77 8.40 0.61 15.10
C PHE A 77 7.53 1.82 14.68
N SER A 78 8.11 2.79 13.98
CA SER A 78 7.37 3.94 13.45
C SER A 78 6.26 3.52 12.49
N GLN A 79 6.52 2.50 11.66
CA GLN A 79 5.52 1.95 10.74
C GLN A 79 4.41 1.22 11.50
N GLN A 80 4.76 0.24 12.31
CA GLN A 80 3.79 -0.63 12.98
C GLN A 80 3.06 0.07 14.12
N GLY A 81 3.79 0.85 14.93
CA GLY A 81 3.21 1.57 16.06
C GLY A 81 2.22 2.66 15.64
N MET A 82 2.39 3.23 14.44
CA MET A 82 1.53 4.29 13.92
C MET A 82 0.49 3.82 12.89
N PHE A 83 0.44 2.52 12.58
CA PHE A 83 -0.50 1.94 11.62
C PHE A 83 -1.96 2.25 11.97
N PHE A 84 -2.29 2.21 13.24
CA PHE A 84 -3.61 2.58 13.76
C PHE A 84 -3.99 4.04 13.43
N LEU A 85 -3.02 4.97 13.50
CA LEU A 85 -3.25 6.37 13.16
C LEU A 85 -3.59 6.56 11.68
N GLY A 86 -2.98 5.77 10.79
CA GLY A 86 -3.26 5.84 9.36
C GLY A 86 -4.71 5.53 9.02
N GLY A 87 -5.29 4.51 9.64
CA GLY A 87 -6.71 4.18 9.51
C GLY A 87 -7.61 5.30 10.01
N ALA A 88 -7.35 5.80 11.23
CA ALA A 88 -8.13 6.89 11.83
C ALA A 88 -8.04 8.20 11.02
N LEU A 89 -6.86 8.51 10.44
CA LEU A 89 -6.71 9.67 9.57
C LEU A 89 -7.44 9.51 8.23
N ALA A 90 -7.42 8.31 7.64
CA ALA A 90 -8.17 8.01 6.42
C ALA A 90 -9.68 8.19 6.63
N ASP A 91 -10.20 7.77 7.77
CA ASP A 91 -11.59 7.94 8.14
C ASP A 91 -11.98 9.41 8.36
N ARG A 92 -11.08 10.21 8.95
CA ARG A 92 -11.33 11.61 9.29
C ARG A 92 -11.13 12.57 8.12
N PHE A 93 -10.03 12.43 7.38
CA PHE A 93 -9.60 13.36 6.33
C PHE A 93 -9.90 12.86 4.91
N GLY A 94 -10.33 11.61 4.79
CA GLY A 94 -10.61 10.94 3.53
C GLY A 94 -9.35 10.27 2.94
N ILE A 95 -9.60 9.20 2.20
CA ILE A 95 -8.56 8.32 1.64
C ILE A 95 -7.56 9.09 0.79
N LYS A 96 -8.02 9.92 -0.14
CA LYS A 96 -7.15 10.68 -1.06
C LYS A 96 -6.14 11.55 -0.31
N ASN A 97 -6.62 12.32 0.67
CA ASN A 97 -5.77 13.23 1.42
C ASN A 97 -4.74 12.46 2.25
N THR A 98 -5.13 11.36 2.87
CA THR A 98 -4.23 10.51 3.66
C THR A 98 -3.14 9.88 2.77
N ILE A 99 -3.49 9.39 1.59
CA ILE A 99 -2.54 8.87 0.61
C ILE A 99 -1.55 9.96 0.18
N LEU A 100 -2.03 11.17 -0.16
CA LEU A 100 -1.18 12.29 -0.58
C LEU A 100 -0.23 12.75 0.53
N VAL A 101 -0.71 12.85 1.77
CA VAL A 101 0.13 13.18 2.93
C VAL A 101 1.18 12.08 3.16
N GLY A 102 0.81 10.80 3.07
CA GLY A 102 1.76 9.69 3.15
C GLY A 102 2.85 9.77 2.08
N CYS A 103 2.48 10.06 0.82
CA CYS A 103 3.46 10.26 -0.25
C CYS A 103 4.36 11.48 -0.01
N ALA A 104 3.81 12.60 0.46
CA ALA A 104 4.59 13.80 0.75
C ALA A 104 5.62 13.56 1.87
N ILE A 105 5.20 12.93 2.98
CA ILE A 105 6.10 12.57 4.09
C ILE A 105 7.19 11.61 3.59
N ARG A 106 6.86 10.68 2.69
CA ARG A 106 7.84 9.75 2.13
C ARG A 106 8.87 10.44 1.26
N ILE A 107 8.45 11.40 0.43
CA ILE A 107 9.36 12.24 -0.35
C ILE A 107 10.30 13.00 0.59
N CYS A 108 9.76 13.64 1.63
CA CYS A 108 10.57 14.32 2.65
C CYS A 108 11.57 13.36 3.32
N GLY A 109 11.15 12.14 3.66
CA GLY A 109 12.02 11.12 4.23
C GLY A 109 13.19 10.74 3.32
N PHE A 110 12.94 10.53 2.02
CA PHE A 110 14.00 10.24 1.05
C PHE A 110 14.93 11.44 0.83
N LEU A 111 14.39 12.67 0.78
CA LEU A 111 15.21 13.88 0.66
C LEU A 111 16.07 14.08 1.91
N THR A 112 15.53 13.82 3.09
CA THR A 112 16.29 13.85 4.34
C THR A 112 17.44 12.84 4.30
N LEU A 113 17.18 11.60 3.89
CA LEU A 113 18.24 10.59 3.72
C LEU A 113 19.27 10.96 2.67
N ALA A 114 18.87 11.63 1.59
CA ALA A 114 19.78 12.06 0.53
C ALA A 114 20.82 13.10 0.98
N VAL A 115 20.50 13.88 2.03
CA VAL A 115 21.37 14.94 2.57
C VAL A 115 21.90 14.62 3.97
N ALA A 116 21.58 13.45 4.50
CA ALA A 116 21.99 13.06 5.85
C ALA A 116 23.43 12.55 5.85
N ASP A 117 24.34 13.33 6.40
CA ASP A 117 25.73 12.93 6.62
C ASP A 117 25.99 12.46 8.07
N GLU A 118 25.00 12.57 8.93
CA GLU A 118 25.07 12.21 10.34
C GLU A 118 23.95 11.25 10.77
N VAL A 119 24.21 10.48 11.83
CA VAL A 119 23.26 9.50 12.40
C VAL A 119 21.89 10.12 12.70
N PHE A 120 21.86 11.36 13.21
CA PHE A 120 20.61 12.06 13.53
C PHE A 120 19.75 12.31 12.28
N GLY A 121 20.36 12.77 11.19
CA GLY A 121 19.66 12.97 9.91
C GLY A 121 19.09 11.66 9.36
N VAL A 122 19.87 10.57 9.42
CA VAL A 122 19.41 9.25 9.02
C VAL A 122 18.24 8.77 9.90
N MET A 123 18.33 8.98 11.22
CA MET A 123 17.25 8.63 12.16
C MET A 123 15.94 9.35 11.80
N VAL A 124 15.99 10.65 11.54
CA VAL A 124 14.82 11.43 11.11
C VAL A 124 14.26 10.88 9.78
N GLY A 125 15.12 10.63 8.80
CA GLY A 125 14.71 10.10 7.51
C GLY A 125 14.02 8.73 7.60
N VAL A 126 14.57 7.80 8.40
CA VAL A 126 13.96 6.47 8.57
C VAL A 126 12.64 6.51 9.32
N ILE A 127 12.50 7.40 10.31
CA ILE A 127 11.23 7.63 11.03
C ILE A 127 10.17 8.17 10.05
N LEU A 128 10.51 9.16 9.24
CA LEU A 128 9.59 9.73 8.24
C LEU A 128 9.15 8.67 7.24
N ILE A 129 10.05 7.83 6.74
CA ILE A 129 9.72 6.73 5.81
C ILE A 129 8.80 5.70 6.49
N GLY A 130 9.07 5.34 7.73
CA GLY A 130 8.22 4.44 8.52
C GLY A 130 6.83 5.03 8.74
N PHE A 131 6.75 6.29 9.15
CA PHE A 131 5.49 6.99 9.36
C PHE A 131 4.68 7.17 8.07
N ALA A 132 5.33 7.50 6.96
CA ALA A 132 4.69 7.53 5.65
C ALA A 132 4.02 6.21 5.29
N ALA A 133 4.68 5.08 5.55
CA ALA A 133 4.13 3.75 5.32
C ALA A 133 2.92 3.46 6.21
N ALA A 134 2.96 3.89 7.48
CA ALA A 134 1.86 3.75 8.43
C ALA A 134 0.59 4.51 8.01
N LEU A 135 0.74 5.65 7.34
CA LEU A 135 -0.39 6.41 6.80
C LEU A 135 -0.91 5.82 5.49
N PHE A 136 0.01 5.47 4.61
CA PHE A 136 -0.30 5.06 3.24
C PHE A 136 -0.99 3.69 3.18
N SER A 137 -0.43 2.66 3.82
CA SER A 137 -0.91 1.28 3.67
C SER A 137 -2.38 1.10 4.06
N PRO A 138 -2.86 1.50 5.25
CA PRO A 138 -4.26 1.33 5.60
C PRO A 138 -5.21 2.19 4.75
N ALA A 139 -4.76 3.36 4.28
CA ALA A 139 -5.57 4.20 3.39
C ALA A 139 -5.76 3.55 2.02
N VAL A 140 -4.73 2.92 1.47
CA VAL A 140 -4.78 2.18 0.21
C VAL A 140 -5.64 0.92 0.34
N GLU A 141 -5.46 0.13 1.38
CA GLU A 141 -6.27 -1.06 1.65
C GLU A 141 -7.76 -0.70 1.75
N SER A 142 -8.09 0.38 2.48
CA SER A 142 -9.46 0.89 2.58
C SER A 142 -10.02 1.34 1.23
N ALA A 143 -9.19 1.99 0.38
CA ALA A 143 -9.58 2.40 -0.96
C ALA A 143 -9.90 1.20 -1.86
N ILE A 144 -9.02 0.19 -1.85
CA ILE A 144 -9.18 -1.02 -2.68
C ILE A 144 -10.43 -1.78 -2.28
N VAL A 145 -10.65 -1.99 -0.98
CA VAL A 145 -11.84 -2.68 -0.46
C VAL A 145 -13.13 -1.94 -0.85
N ALA A 146 -13.16 -0.60 -0.74
CA ALA A 146 -14.34 0.19 -1.06
C ALA A 146 -14.63 0.18 -2.58
N TRP A 147 -13.60 0.40 -3.40
CA TRP A 147 -13.79 0.52 -4.85
C TRP A 147 -13.92 -0.81 -5.57
N ALA A 148 -13.32 -1.89 -5.03
CA ALA A 148 -13.56 -3.23 -5.53
C ALA A 148 -15.02 -3.65 -5.38
N GLY A 149 -15.68 -3.29 -4.25
CA GLY A 149 -17.10 -3.49 -4.07
C GLY A 149 -17.97 -2.70 -5.05
N ASP A 150 -17.58 -1.47 -5.38
CA ASP A 150 -18.29 -0.66 -6.39
C ASP A 150 -18.17 -1.27 -7.81
N VAL A 151 -17.00 -1.83 -8.15
CA VAL A 151 -16.77 -2.48 -9.45
C VAL A 151 -17.58 -3.77 -9.55
N GLU A 152 -17.58 -4.60 -8.52
CA GLU A 152 -18.38 -5.82 -8.47
C GLU A 152 -19.88 -5.55 -8.62
N ALA A 153 -20.37 -4.46 -8.01
CA ALA A 153 -21.77 -4.05 -8.13
C ALA A 153 -22.12 -3.54 -9.54
N GLY A 154 -21.16 -2.97 -10.28
CA GLY A 154 -21.34 -2.41 -11.63
C GLY A 154 -21.05 -3.39 -12.77
N ASP A 155 -20.14 -4.33 -12.58
CA ASP A 155 -19.71 -5.34 -13.56
C ASP A 155 -19.55 -6.72 -12.90
N ALA A 156 -20.54 -7.58 -13.06
CA ALA A 156 -20.53 -8.93 -12.51
C ALA A 156 -19.41 -9.85 -13.07
N THR A 157 -18.61 -9.38 -14.02
CA THR A 157 -17.46 -10.14 -14.58
C THR A 157 -16.18 -10.00 -13.77
N VAL A 158 -16.12 -9.04 -12.82
CA VAL A 158 -14.97 -8.76 -11.97
C VAL A 158 -15.39 -8.91 -10.51
N SER A 159 -14.83 -9.88 -9.81
CA SER A 159 -15.13 -10.07 -8.39
C SER A 159 -14.22 -9.20 -7.52
N ARG A 160 -14.72 -8.88 -6.32
CA ARG A 160 -13.95 -8.15 -5.31
C ARG A 160 -12.68 -8.89 -4.91
N GLU A 161 -12.76 -10.22 -4.79
CA GLU A 161 -11.63 -11.07 -4.44
C GLU A 161 -10.53 -11.04 -5.50
N GLU A 162 -10.90 -10.96 -6.78
CA GLU A 162 -9.94 -10.85 -7.88
C GLU A 162 -9.18 -9.54 -7.83
N VAL A 163 -9.85 -8.43 -7.49
CA VAL A 163 -9.21 -7.11 -7.36
C VAL A 163 -8.24 -7.09 -6.18
N ILE A 164 -8.65 -7.63 -5.02
CA ILE A 164 -7.80 -7.76 -3.84
C ILE A 164 -6.61 -8.68 -4.14
N GLY A 165 -6.84 -9.79 -4.82
CA GLY A 165 -5.79 -10.70 -5.25
C GLY A 165 -4.77 -10.04 -6.18
N LEU A 166 -5.22 -9.19 -7.10
CA LEU A 166 -4.35 -8.43 -8.00
C LEU A 166 -3.49 -7.41 -7.24
N GLU A 167 -4.06 -6.73 -6.24
CA GLU A 167 -3.30 -5.83 -5.36
C GLU A 167 -2.23 -6.58 -4.57
N MET A 168 -2.58 -7.71 -3.96
CA MET A 168 -1.63 -8.55 -3.23
C MET A 168 -0.49 -9.03 -4.13
N MET A 169 -0.79 -9.45 -5.36
CA MET A 169 0.22 -9.82 -6.34
C MET A 169 1.13 -8.65 -6.70
N ALA A 170 0.57 -7.46 -6.94
CA ALA A 170 1.33 -6.25 -7.23
C ALA A 170 2.25 -5.87 -6.06
N SER A 171 1.74 -5.95 -4.83
CA SER A 171 2.49 -5.71 -3.60
C SER A 171 3.67 -6.68 -3.45
N GLN A 172 3.44 -7.98 -3.65
CA GLN A 172 4.48 -9.01 -3.56
C GLN A 172 5.51 -8.87 -4.68
N LEU A 173 5.09 -8.61 -5.92
CA LEU A 173 6.02 -8.35 -7.02
C LEU A 173 6.91 -7.14 -6.72
N GLY A 174 6.34 -6.07 -6.14
CA GLY A 174 7.11 -4.91 -5.71
C GLY A 174 8.18 -5.25 -4.66
N SER A 175 7.85 -6.13 -3.72
CA SER A 175 8.79 -6.55 -2.67
C SER A 175 9.95 -7.41 -3.19
N VAL A 176 9.76 -8.12 -4.31
CA VAL A 176 10.80 -8.90 -4.98
C VAL A 176 11.62 -8.02 -5.94
N VAL A 177 10.96 -7.19 -6.72
CA VAL A 177 11.61 -6.31 -7.71
C VAL A 177 12.46 -5.24 -7.01
N GLY A 178 12.01 -4.72 -5.87
CA GLY A 178 12.71 -3.69 -5.10
C GLY A 178 14.16 -4.06 -4.78
N PRO A 179 14.45 -5.14 -4.05
CA PRO A 179 15.82 -5.56 -3.72
C PRO A 179 16.67 -5.89 -4.95
N VAL A 180 16.07 -6.46 -6.02
CA VAL A 180 16.77 -6.76 -7.26
C VAL A 180 17.25 -5.48 -7.94
N LEU A 181 16.35 -4.50 -8.10
CA LEU A 181 16.72 -3.18 -8.61
C LEU A 181 17.71 -2.49 -7.67
N GLY A 182 17.50 -2.62 -6.37
CA GLY A 182 18.41 -2.15 -5.35
C GLY A 182 19.82 -2.69 -5.55
N GLY A 183 19.97 -4.00 -5.73
CA GLY A 183 21.26 -4.64 -6.01
C GLY A 183 21.95 -4.07 -7.24
N VAL A 184 21.21 -3.83 -8.33
CA VAL A 184 21.73 -3.19 -9.54
C VAL A 184 22.16 -1.73 -9.30
N LEU A 185 21.42 -1.02 -8.47
CA LEU A 185 21.69 0.38 -8.14
C LEU A 185 22.82 0.58 -7.12
N LEU A 186 23.36 -0.50 -6.52
CA LEU A 186 24.53 -0.43 -5.60
C LEU A 186 25.76 0.23 -6.21
N VAL A 187 25.85 0.30 -7.55
CA VAL A 187 26.94 0.96 -8.26
C VAL A 187 26.84 2.50 -8.23
N ILE A 188 25.67 3.04 -7.86
CA ILE A 188 25.47 4.49 -7.77
C ILE A 188 25.48 4.95 -6.30
N PRO A 189 25.86 6.21 -6.04
CA PRO A 189 25.87 6.76 -4.68
C PRO A 189 24.50 6.69 -4.01
N PHE A 190 24.47 6.40 -2.71
CA PHE A 190 23.25 6.32 -1.89
C PHE A 190 22.36 7.56 -2.04
N ARG A 191 23.00 8.76 -2.05
CA ARG A 191 22.31 10.04 -2.25
C ARG A 191 21.49 10.05 -3.54
N LEU A 192 22.05 9.57 -4.65
CA LEU A 192 21.37 9.57 -5.94
C LEU A 192 20.21 8.56 -5.94
N THR A 193 20.38 7.41 -5.31
CA THR A 193 19.30 6.42 -5.13
C THR A 193 18.13 7.00 -4.36
N CYS A 194 18.38 7.77 -3.27
CA CYS A 194 17.34 8.44 -2.52
C CYS A 194 16.63 9.54 -3.34
N LEU A 195 17.38 10.32 -4.14
CA LEU A 195 16.80 11.35 -5.01
C LEU A 195 15.93 10.73 -6.12
N LEU A 196 16.36 9.63 -6.71
CA LEU A 196 15.58 8.89 -7.70
C LEU A 196 14.28 8.35 -7.08
N ALA A 197 14.36 7.77 -5.88
CA ALA A 197 13.18 7.32 -5.15
C ALA A 197 12.23 8.48 -4.85
N ALA A 198 12.73 9.61 -4.36
CA ALA A 198 11.93 10.82 -4.13
C ALA A 198 11.25 11.30 -5.42
N GLY A 199 11.95 11.30 -6.55
CA GLY A 199 11.42 11.66 -7.87
C GLY A 199 10.29 10.73 -8.32
N VAL A 200 10.45 9.42 -8.18
CA VAL A 200 9.39 8.44 -8.48
C VAL A 200 8.15 8.71 -7.63
N PHE A 201 8.32 8.94 -6.32
CA PHE A 201 7.18 9.24 -5.44
C PHE A 201 6.54 10.61 -5.75
N ALA A 202 7.31 11.60 -6.21
CA ALA A 202 6.75 12.87 -6.66
C ALA A 202 5.86 12.70 -7.90
N VAL A 203 6.28 11.88 -8.87
CA VAL A 203 5.49 11.53 -10.07
C VAL A 203 4.21 10.79 -9.66
N ILE A 204 4.32 9.80 -8.75
CA ILE A 204 3.17 9.06 -8.24
C ILE A 204 2.19 10.02 -7.54
N MET A 205 2.70 10.89 -6.67
CA MET A 205 1.88 11.88 -5.96
C MET A 205 1.15 12.82 -6.93
N PHE A 206 1.84 13.30 -7.96
CA PHE A 206 1.23 14.11 -9.01
C PHE A 206 0.11 13.36 -9.74
N ALA A 207 0.36 12.12 -10.15
CA ALA A 207 -0.65 11.28 -10.77
C ALA A 207 -1.89 11.10 -9.87
N GLN A 208 -1.69 10.90 -8.57
CA GLN A 208 -2.78 10.77 -7.60
C GLN A 208 -3.56 12.07 -7.40
N VAL A 209 -2.89 13.22 -7.40
CA VAL A 209 -3.56 14.53 -7.34
C VAL A 209 -4.53 14.69 -8.50
N VAL A 210 -4.08 14.33 -9.73
CA VAL A 210 -4.83 14.52 -10.96
C VAL A 210 -5.98 13.50 -11.10
N TRP A 211 -5.69 12.22 -10.88
CA TRP A 211 -6.62 11.14 -11.27
C TRP A 211 -7.38 10.50 -10.10
N LEU A 212 -6.96 10.69 -8.86
CA LEU A 212 -7.67 10.11 -7.73
C LEU A 212 -8.91 10.94 -7.38
N PRO A 213 -10.13 10.35 -7.36
CA PRO A 213 -11.35 11.09 -7.06
C PRO A 213 -11.35 11.56 -5.60
N ARG A 214 -11.91 12.76 -5.38
CA ARG A 214 -12.19 13.29 -4.04
C ARG A 214 -13.45 12.62 -3.47
N ARG A 215 -13.49 11.31 -3.33
CA ARG A 215 -14.56 10.68 -2.56
C ARG A 215 -14.36 10.97 -1.08
N SER A 216 -15.03 12.01 -0.62
CA SER A 216 -15.17 12.27 0.80
C SER A 216 -16.06 11.20 1.43
N ARG A 217 -15.56 10.58 2.49
CA ARG A 217 -16.29 9.74 3.44
C ARG A 217 -16.97 8.53 2.82
N ILE A 218 -16.35 7.41 2.98
CA ILE A 218 -16.91 6.09 2.74
C ILE A 218 -18.20 5.97 3.52
N GLY A 219 -19.28 5.54 2.85
CA GLY A 219 -20.59 5.29 3.47
C GLY A 219 -20.64 4.17 4.52
N GLN A 220 -19.52 3.89 5.21
CA GLN A 220 -19.47 2.98 6.34
C GLN A 220 -20.19 3.53 7.58
N ALA A 221 -20.16 4.85 7.80
CA ALA A 221 -20.91 5.48 8.88
C ALA A 221 -22.43 5.32 8.69
N THR A 222 -22.91 5.28 7.44
CA THR A 222 -24.31 5.09 7.12
C THR A 222 -24.74 3.63 7.30
N LYS A 223 -23.93 2.67 6.84
CA LYS A 223 -24.25 1.23 6.99
C LYS A 223 -24.17 0.75 8.45
N VAL A 224 -23.18 1.20 9.21
CA VAL A 224 -23.11 0.87 10.65
C VAL A 224 -24.30 1.48 11.41
N ARG A 225 -24.70 2.70 11.08
CA ARG A 225 -25.85 3.36 11.69
C ARG A 225 -27.18 2.68 11.31
N GLU A 226 -27.33 2.22 10.07
CA GLU A 226 -28.49 1.42 9.64
C GLU A 226 -28.50 0.03 10.28
N SER A 227 -27.36 -0.66 10.35
CA SER A 227 -27.25 -1.97 11.00
C SER A 227 -27.51 -1.90 12.49
N VAL A 228 -27.03 -0.88 13.18
CA VAL A 228 -27.34 -0.61 14.61
C VAL A 228 -28.79 -0.22 14.76
N GLY A 229 -29.34 0.60 13.88
CA GLY A 229 -30.76 0.96 13.87
C GLY A 229 -31.66 -0.27 13.71
N HIS A 230 -31.37 -1.16 12.75
CA HIS A 230 -32.10 -2.41 12.56
C HIS A 230 -31.96 -3.37 13.73
N ALA A 231 -30.76 -3.48 14.34
CA ALA A 231 -30.55 -4.34 15.52
C ALA A 231 -31.30 -3.85 16.75
N LEU A 232 -31.49 -2.54 16.89
CA LEU A 232 -32.24 -1.94 18.01
C LEU A 232 -33.76 -1.99 17.78
N THR A 233 -34.24 -1.98 16.53
CA THR A 233 -35.67 -2.03 16.20
C THR A 233 -36.22 -3.46 16.24
N ASN A 234 -35.39 -4.47 16.07
CA ASN A 234 -35.79 -5.88 16.06
C ASN A 234 -35.75 -6.56 17.45
N ARG A 235 -35.62 -5.78 18.52
CA ARG A 235 -35.70 -6.22 19.95
C ARG A 235 -37.02 -5.88 20.63
N ARG A 236 -38.11 -5.80 19.85
CA ARG A 236 -39.49 -5.73 20.43
C ARG A 236 -40.30 -6.90 19.95
#